data_715067fd66ff44610c814f56cd1b9882
#
_entry.id   715067fd66ff44610c814f56cd1b9882
#
_cell.length_a   1.000
_cell.length_b   1.000
_cell.length_c   1.000
_cell.angle_alpha   90.00
_cell.angle_beta   90.00
_cell.angle_gamma   90.00
#
_symmetry.space_group_name_H-M   'P 1'
#
loop_
_entity.id
_entity.type
_entity.pdbx_description
1 polymer ?
#
loop_
_entity_poly.entity_id
_entity_poly.type
_entity_poly.pdbx_seq_one_letter_code
_entity_poly.pdbx_strand_id
1 'polypeptide(L)'
;MLHTFLTLLTTLMLGFSAASYAHKDATGIVKERMDLFKKSQQDIKALYASIRSDELEDIRTNAVALAQWGVVMPDYFPEGSGGGVSEASAEIWKDFDGFKDAAKTFELAALSVVAAVDQGDREAIISAAKTVGDSCKSCHRKFRN
;
A
#
# COMPACT_ATOMS: atom_id res chain seq x y z
N MET A 1 -0.52 62.95 -28.87
CA MET A 1 -1.29 61.85 -29.56
C MET A 1 -0.37 60.66 -29.63
N LEU A 2 -0.60 59.66 -28.86
CA LEU A 2 -0.36 58.26 -29.19
C LEU A 2 -0.78 57.40 -27.98
N HIS A 3 -1.94 56.78 -28.07
CA HIS A 3 -2.48 55.86 -27.05
C HIS A 3 -1.94 54.48 -27.33
N THR A 4 -1.03 54.00 -26.50
CA THR A 4 -0.52 52.64 -26.56
C THR A 4 -1.44 51.74 -25.70
N PHE A 5 -2.20 50.89 -26.34
CA PHE A 5 -3.00 49.84 -25.72
C PHE A 5 -2.08 48.75 -25.13
N LEU A 6 -2.07 48.63 -23.83
CA LEU A 6 -1.43 47.53 -23.12
C LEU A 6 -2.52 46.47 -22.82
N THR A 7 -2.64 45.46 -23.67
CA THR A 7 -3.50 44.30 -23.46
C THR A 7 -2.83 43.36 -22.48
N LEU A 8 -3.38 43.32 -21.27
CA LEU A 8 -2.95 42.39 -20.21
C LEU A 8 -3.61 41.02 -20.47
N LEU A 9 -2.84 40.08 -20.98
CA LEU A 9 -3.27 38.68 -21.18
C LEU A 9 -3.12 37.91 -19.84
N THR A 10 -4.19 37.86 -19.07
CA THR A 10 -4.28 37.02 -17.85
C THR A 10 -4.56 35.58 -18.24
N THR A 11 -3.51 34.76 -18.31
CA THR A 11 -3.61 33.30 -18.43
C THR A 11 -4.07 32.70 -17.09
N LEU A 12 -5.34 32.31 -17.03
CA LEU A 12 -5.93 31.57 -15.91
C LEU A 12 -5.41 30.13 -15.94
N MET A 13 -4.42 29.84 -15.08
CA MET A 13 -3.98 28.47 -14.81
C MET A 13 -5.04 27.76 -13.96
N LEU A 14 -5.93 27.02 -14.62
CA LEU A 14 -6.80 26.04 -13.97
C LEU A 14 -5.94 24.83 -13.53
N GLY A 15 -5.46 24.86 -12.29
CA GLY A 15 -4.82 23.73 -11.65
C GLY A 15 -5.82 22.60 -11.45
N PHE A 16 -5.70 21.55 -12.21
CA PHE A 16 -6.48 20.31 -12.08
C PHE A 16 -5.98 19.54 -10.87
N SER A 17 -6.59 19.80 -9.70
CA SER A 17 -6.40 18.97 -8.48
C SER A 17 -7.39 17.81 -8.50
N ALA A 18 -7.16 16.82 -9.36
CA ALA A 18 -8.07 15.67 -9.51
C ALA A 18 -7.75 14.47 -8.59
N ALA A 19 -6.71 14.55 -7.75
CA ALA A 19 -6.21 13.37 -7.03
C ALA A 19 -6.84 13.10 -5.65
N SER A 20 -7.77 13.95 -5.15
CA SER A 20 -8.26 13.83 -3.76
C SER A 20 -9.68 13.33 -3.60
N TYR A 21 -10.40 12.98 -4.66
CA TYR A 21 -11.81 12.61 -4.58
C TYR A 21 -12.08 11.11 -4.48
N ALA A 22 -11.14 10.25 -4.86
CA ALA A 22 -11.36 8.80 -4.93
C ALA A 22 -11.65 8.11 -3.57
N HIS A 23 -11.30 8.73 -2.45
CA HIS A 23 -11.47 8.11 -1.12
C HIS A 23 -12.68 8.61 -0.33
N LYS A 24 -13.36 9.67 -0.77
CA LYS A 24 -14.44 10.28 0.02
C LYS A 24 -15.73 9.48 0.05
N ASP A 25 -15.97 8.62 -0.95
CA ASP A 25 -17.25 7.93 -1.12
C ASP A 25 -17.19 6.43 -0.75
N ALA A 26 -16.05 5.93 -0.26
CA ALA A 26 -15.94 4.56 0.22
C ALA A 26 -16.67 4.40 1.56
N THR A 27 -17.48 3.34 1.68
CA THR A 27 -18.21 2.98 2.90
C THR A 27 -18.06 1.49 3.21
N GLY A 28 -18.42 1.08 4.44
CA GLY A 28 -18.41 -0.33 4.85
C GLY A 28 -17.06 -1.00 4.64
N ILE A 29 -17.09 -2.28 4.23
CA ILE A 29 -15.90 -3.12 4.08
C ILE A 29 -14.88 -2.54 3.08
N VAL A 30 -15.35 -1.81 2.05
CA VAL A 30 -14.46 -1.16 1.09
C VAL A 30 -13.63 -0.08 1.75
N LYS A 31 -14.27 0.75 2.59
CA LYS A 31 -13.56 1.79 3.36
C LYS A 31 -12.58 1.17 4.35
N GLU A 32 -12.99 0.15 5.08
CA GLU A 32 -12.16 -0.53 6.07
C GLU A 32 -10.88 -1.09 5.44
N ARG A 33 -10.99 -1.84 4.33
CA ARG A 33 -9.80 -2.36 3.65
C ARG A 33 -8.90 -1.27 3.08
N MET A 34 -9.46 -0.16 2.57
CA MET A 34 -8.67 0.97 2.09
C MET A 34 -7.88 1.63 3.23
N ASP A 35 -8.49 1.77 4.42
CA ASP A 35 -7.82 2.29 5.60
C ASP A 35 -6.70 1.34 6.07
N LEU A 36 -6.93 0.02 6.04
CA LEU A 36 -5.92 -0.99 6.37
C LEU A 36 -4.76 -1.00 5.38
N PHE A 37 -5.01 -0.87 4.08
CA PHE A 37 -3.94 -0.68 3.10
C PHE A 37 -3.17 0.62 3.30
N LYS A 38 -3.85 1.71 3.65
CA LYS A 38 -3.18 2.97 3.99
C LYS A 38 -2.29 2.80 5.21
N LYS A 39 -2.77 2.08 6.23
CA LYS A 39 -1.96 1.75 7.41
C LYS A 39 -0.75 0.89 7.01
N SER A 40 -0.92 -0.16 6.23
CA SER A 40 0.21 -1.01 5.80
C SER A 40 1.26 -0.22 4.98
N GLN A 41 0.84 0.80 4.21
CA GLN A 41 1.77 1.74 3.57
C GLN A 41 2.56 2.59 4.58
N GLN A 42 1.95 2.95 5.70
CA GLN A 42 2.63 3.65 6.79
C GLN A 42 3.62 2.71 7.49
N ASP A 43 3.20 1.48 7.76
CA ASP A 43 4.03 0.48 8.42
C ASP A 43 5.27 0.11 7.57
N ILE A 44 5.12 -0.03 6.24
CA ILE A 44 6.28 -0.29 5.37
C ILE A 44 7.24 0.90 5.30
N LYS A 45 6.74 2.13 5.31
CA LYS A 45 7.58 3.35 5.37
C LYS A 45 8.32 3.43 6.70
N ALA A 46 7.64 3.13 7.81
CA ALA A 46 8.24 3.09 9.13
C ALA A 46 9.30 1.98 9.22
N LEU A 47 9.02 0.77 8.71
CA LEU A 47 9.97 -0.33 8.61
C LEU A 47 11.28 0.10 7.94
N TYR A 48 11.21 0.72 6.76
CA TYR A 48 12.40 1.21 6.08
C TYR A 48 13.11 2.35 6.82
N ALA A 49 12.36 3.20 7.54
CA ALA A 49 12.95 4.23 8.38
C ALA A 49 13.74 3.61 9.54
N SER A 50 13.14 2.66 10.26
CA SER A 50 13.77 1.95 11.39
C SER A 50 14.99 1.13 10.96
N ILE A 51 14.99 0.55 9.76
CA ILE A 51 16.18 -0.12 9.19
C ILE A 51 17.34 0.89 9.00
N ARG A 52 17.05 2.12 8.58
CA ARG A 52 18.09 3.15 8.40
C ARG A 52 18.66 3.64 9.74
N SER A 53 17.83 3.74 10.77
CA SER A 53 18.21 4.17 12.12
C SER A 53 18.69 3.02 13.01
N ASP A 54 18.63 1.77 12.53
CA ASP A 54 19.02 0.55 13.25
C ASP A 54 18.20 0.27 14.53
N GLU A 55 16.93 0.66 14.52
CA GLU A 55 15.99 0.50 15.63
C GLU A 55 15.32 -0.88 15.55
N LEU A 56 15.95 -1.92 16.09
CA LEU A 56 15.53 -3.33 15.92
C LEU A 56 14.10 -3.58 16.42
N GLU A 57 13.70 -2.99 17.55
CA GLU A 57 12.34 -3.18 18.10
C GLU A 57 11.27 -2.56 17.20
N ASP A 58 11.54 -1.39 16.61
CA ASP A 58 10.64 -0.76 15.67
C ASP A 58 10.57 -1.53 14.35
N ILE A 59 11.69 -2.10 13.88
CA ILE A 59 11.72 -2.99 12.72
C ILE A 59 10.81 -4.19 12.98
N ARG A 60 10.95 -4.83 14.12
CA ARG A 60 10.11 -5.96 14.53
C ARG A 60 8.63 -5.57 14.58
N THR A 61 8.30 -4.50 15.28
CA THR A 61 6.91 -4.04 15.46
C THR A 61 6.22 -3.79 14.12
N ASN A 62 6.88 -3.08 13.21
CA ASN A 62 6.34 -2.81 11.90
C ASN A 62 6.20 -4.08 11.04
N ALA A 63 7.17 -5.00 11.11
CA ALA A 63 7.11 -6.26 10.39
C ALA A 63 5.97 -7.18 10.90
N VAL A 64 5.75 -7.24 12.21
CA VAL A 64 4.62 -7.98 12.82
C VAL A 64 3.29 -7.40 12.36
N ALA A 65 3.14 -6.06 12.35
CA ALA A 65 1.91 -5.41 11.88
C ALA A 65 1.62 -5.74 10.41
N LEU A 66 2.64 -5.74 9.55
CA LEU A 66 2.51 -6.14 8.14
C LEU A 66 2.11 -7.61 8.00
N ALA A 67 2.72 -8.51 8.78
CA ALA A 67 2.38 -9.93 8.77
C ALA A 67 0.91 -10.16 9.20
N GLN A 68 0.46 -9.50 10.27
CA GLN A 68 -0.91 -9.57 10.75
C GLN A 68 -1.91 -9.11 9.69
N TRP A 69 -1.59 -8.05 8.95
CA TRP A 69 -2.42 -7.61 7.82
C TRP A 69 -2.48 -8.68 6.73
N GLY A 70 -1.37 -9.33 6.40
CA GLY A 70 -1.33 -10.43 5.42
C GLY A 70 -2.29 -11.57 5.77
N VAL A 71 -2.36 -11.94 7.06
CA VAL A 71 -3.26 -13.01 7.55
C VAL A 71 -4.73 -12.68 7.32
N VAL A 72 -5.16 -11.47 7.67
CA VAL A 72 -6.60 -11.11 7.67
C VAL A 72 -7.05 -10.47 6.36
N MET A 73 -6.12 -10.11 5.47
CA MET A 73 -6.43 -9.38 4.24
C MET A 73 -7.53 -10.02 3.40
N PRO A 74 -7.57 -11.34 3.17
CA PRO A 74 -8.63 -11.96 2.36
C PRO A 74 -10.04 -11.73 2.91
N ASP A 75 -10.22 -11.61 4.22
CA ASP A 75 -11.53 -11.44 4.87
C ASP A 75 -12.18 -10.09 4.50
N TYR A 76 -11.38 -9.12 4.05
CA TYR A 76 -11.85 -7.81 3.62
C TYR A 76 -12.24 -7.74 2.15
N PHE A 77 -12.30 -8.89 1.45
CA PHE A 77 -12.69 -9.00 0.04
C PHE A 77 -13.86 -9.98 -0.18
N PRO A 78 -14.99 -9.82 0.55
CA PRO A 78 -16.16 -10.65 0.29
C PRO A 78 -16.64 -10.46 -1.16
N GLU A 79 -17.32 -11.47 -1.71
CA GLU A 79 -17.87 -11.42 -3.05
C GLU A 79 -18.77 -10.19 -3.21
N GLY A 80 -18.70 -9.53 -4.38
CA GLY A 80 -19.47 -8.33 -4.68
C GLY A 80 -18.92 -7.02 -4.09
N SER A 81 -17.80 -7.06 -3.33
CA SER A 81 -17.20 -5.85 -2.76
C SER A 81 -16.23 -5.12 -3.71
N GLY A 82 -16.27 -5.42 -4.99
CA GLY A 82 -15.50 -4.73 -6.04
C GLY A 82 -16.24 -3.52 -6.61
N GLY A 83 -15.55 -2.80 -7.49
CA GLY A 83 -16.13 -1.67 -8.23
C GLY A 83 -16.21 -0.35 -7.44
N GLY A 84 -16.91 0.63 -8.01
CA GLY A 84 -17.02 1.97 -7.43
C GLY A 84 -15.66 2.66 -7.29
N VAL A 85 -15.36 3.13 -6.09
CA VAL A 85 -14.07 3.79 -5.75
C VAL A 85 -12.95 2.80 -5.42
N SER A 86 -13.24 1.50 -5.46
CA SER A 86 -12.26 0.45 -5.19
C SER A 86 -11.34 0.22 -6.38
N GLU A 87 -10.04 0.15 -6.13
CA GLU A 87 -9.03 -0.28 -7.12
C GLU A 87 -8.84 -1.81 -7.14
N ALA A 88 -9.69 -2.58 -6.43
CA ALA A 88 -9.65 -4.04 -6.46
C ALA A 88 -10.04 -4.57 -7.83
N SER A 89 -9.16 -5.33 -8.46
CA SER A 89 -9.44 -5.98 -9.73
C SER A 89 -10.47 -7.10 -9.57
N ALA A 90 -11.31 -7.31 -10.57
CA ALA A 90 -12.22 -8.46 -10.61
C ALA A 90 -11.50 -9.81 -10.57
N GLU A 91 -10.20 -9.85 -10.90
CA GLU A 91 -9.38 -11.06 -10.82
C GLU A 91 -9.28 -11.62 -9.40
N ILE A 92 -9.48 -10.79 -8.35
CA ILE A 92 -9.53 -11.25 -6.96
C ILE A 92 -10.60 -12.33 -6.79
N TRP A 93 -11.80 -12.10 -7.29
CA TRP A 93 -12.94 -13.02 -7.11
C TRP A 93 -12.98 -14.16 -8.16
N LYS A 94 -12.27 -13.99 -9.29
CA LYS A 94 -12.10 -15.06 -10.28
C LYS A 94 -11.05 -16.10 -9.84
N ASP A 95 -10.02 -15.64 -9.13
CA ASP A 95 -8.92 -16.47 -8.62
C ASP A 95 -8.66 -16.14 -7.15
N PHE A 96 -9.67 -16.39 -6.32
CA PHE A 96 -9.60 -16.05 -4.89
C PHE A 96 -8.54 -16.88 -4.15
N ASP A 97 -8.30 -18.11 -4.58
CA ASP A 97 -7.21 -18.92 -4.01
C ASP A 97 -5.84 -18.31 -4.35
N GLY A 98 -5.60 -17.88 -5.59
CA GLY A 98 -4.38 -17.17 -5.94
C GLY A 98 -4.24 -15.81 -5.21
N PHE A 99 -5.35 -15.15 -4.87
CA PHE A 99 -5.32 -13.95 -4.04
C PHE A 99 -4.92 -14.26 -2.59
N LYS A 100 -5.46 -15.33 -1.99
CA LYS A 100 -5.04 -15.83 -0.67
C LYS A 100 -3.56 -16.21 -0.64
N ASP A 101 -3.07 -16.87 -1.69
CA ASP A 101 -1.66 -17.23 -1.81
C ASP A 101 -0.75 -16.01 -1.91
N ALA A 102 -1.18 -14.95 -2.62
CA ALA A 102 -0.46 -13.69 -2.67
C ALA A 102 -0.43 -12.99 -1.30
N ALA A 103 -1.54 -12.99 -0.56
CA ALA A 103 -1.61 -12.47 0.80
C ALA A 103 -0.70 -13.27 1.76
N LYS A 104 -0.70 -14.60 1.64
CA LYS A 104 0.20 -15.49 2.40
C LYS A 104 1.67 -15.25 2.08
N THR A 105 1.99 -15.01 0.81
CA THR A 105 3.36 -14.67 0.39
C THR A 105 3.82 -13.36 1.04
N PHE A 106 2.96 -12.36 1.10
CA PHE A 106 3.23 -11.10 1.79
C PHE A 106 3.43 -11.30 3.31
N GLU A 107 2.57 -12.08 3.97
CA GLU A 107 2.70 -12.46 5.38
C GLU A 107 4.06 -13.09 5.66
N LEU A 108 4.43 -14.13 4.90
CA LEU A 108 5.69 -14.86 5.08
C LEU A 108 6.91 -13.98 4.84
N ALA A 109 6.84 -13.06 3.86
CA ALA A 109 7.90 -12.08 3.63
C ALA A 109 8.06 -11.15 4.86
N ALA A 110 6.98 -10.69 5.46
CA ALA A 110 7.04 -9.87 6.66
C ALA A 110 7.58 -10.66 7.88
N LEU A 111 7.17 -11.92 8.05
CA LEU A 111 7.70 -12.79 9.11
C LEU A 111 9.19 -13.08 8.93
N SER A 112 9.70 -13.12 7.70
CA SER A 112 11.15 -13.29 7.48
C SER A 112 11.97 -12.09 7.98
N VAL A 113 11.40 -10.88 7.99
CA VAL A 113 12.02 -9.71 8.62
C VAL A 113 12.12 -9.92 10.12
N VAL A 114 11.04 -10.41 10.77
CA VAL A 114 11.04 -10.72 12.21
C VAL A 114 12.13 -11.74 12.55
N ALA A 115 12.21 -12.82 11.79
CA ALA A 115 13.24 -13.86 12.00
C ALA A 115 14.67 -13.32 11.83
N ALA A 116 14.90 -12.42 10.87
CA ALA A 116 16.19 -11.78 10.69
C ALA A 116 16.56 -10.83 11.85
N VAL A 117 15.57 -10.11 12.40
CA VAL A 117 15.76 -9.28 13.60
C VAL A 117 16.14 -10.14 14.80
N ASP A 118 15.50 -11.31 14.99
CA ASP A 118 15.80 -12.24 16.08
C ASP A 118 17.22 -12.79 16.01
N GLN A 119 17.80 -12.88 14.82
CA GLN A 119 19.17 -13.31 14.59
C GLN A 119 20.19 -12.16 14.69
N GLY A 120 19.73 -10.92 14.75
CA GLY A 120 20.59 -9.73 14.70
C GLY A 120 21.34 -9.56 13.36
N ASP A 121 20.85 -10.20 12.30
CA ASP A 121 21.48 -10.18 10.98
C ASP A 121 20.95 -9.00 10.15
N ARG A 122 21.72 -7.91 10.11
CA ARG A 122 21.35 -6.69 9.39
C ARG A 122 21.21 -6.89 7.89
N GLU A 123 22.04 -7.72 7.27
CA GLU A 123 21.94 -7.98 5.81
C GLU A 123 20.68 -8.78 5.49
N ALA A 124 20.37 -9.78 6.32
CA ALA A 124 19.13 -10.54 6.21
C ALA A 124 17.89 -9.65 6.42
N ILE A 125 17.92 -8.70 7.38
CA ILE A 125 16.84 -7.72 7.59
C ILE A 125 16.58 -6.91 6.32
N ILE A 126 17.62 -6.34 5.71
CA ILE A 126 17.52 -5.54 4.48
C ILE A 126 16.98 -6.39 3.32
N SER A 127 17.49 -7.61 3.15
CA SER A 127 17.04 -8.54 2.11
C SER A 127 15.58 -8.94 2.28
N ALA A 128 15.17 -9.27 3.50
CA ALA A 128 13.80 -9.62 3.83
C ALA A 128 12.83 -8.45 3.61
N ALA A 129 13.19 -7.24 4.03
CA ALA A 129 12.38 -6.05 3.79
C ALA A 129 12.19 -5.76 2.29
N LYS A 130 13.22 -5.99 1.47
CA LYS A 130 13.09 -5.93 0.01
C LYS A 130 12.06 -6.93 -0.51
N THR A 131 12.07 -8.16 0.01
CA THR A 131 11.12 -9.23 -0.36
C THR A 131 9.68 -8.81 -0.02
N VAL A 132 9.44 -8.12 1.11
CA VAL A 132 8.12 -7.53 1.42
C VAL A 132 7.70 -6.55 0.31
N GLY A 133 8.56 -5.63 -0.11
CA GLY A 133 8.27 -4.69 -1.19
C GLY A 133 7.98 -5.38 -2.54
N ASP A 134 8.69 -6.45 -2.86
CA ASP A 134 8.49 -7.19 -4.10
C ASP A 134 7.18 -8.01 -4.08
N SER A 135 6.77 -8.55 -2.92
CA SER A 135 5.47 -9.21 -2.75
C SER A 135 4.30 -8.24 -2.98
N CYS A 136 4.39 -6.99 -2.47
CA CYS A 136 3.41 -5.94 -2.75
C CYS A 136 3.24 -5.70 -4.25
N LYS A 137 4.35 -5.54 -4.98
CA LYS A 137 4.34 -5.30 -6.43
C LYS A 137 3.76 -6.50 -7.20
N SER A 138 4.09 -7.71 -6.78
CA SER A 138 3.62 -8.93 -7.43
C SER A 138 2.10 -9.09 -7.29
N CYS A 139 1.57 -8.91 -6.08
CA CYS A 139 0.13 -8.93 -5.80
C CYS A 139 -0.59 -7.84 -6.60
N HIS A 140 -0.11 -6.60 -6.57
CA HIS A 140 -0.74 -5.48 -7.26
C HIS A 140 -0.81 -5.66 -8.78
N ARG A 141 0.20 -6.27 -9.41
CA ARG A 141 0.17 -6.53 -10.87
C ARG A 141 -1.01 -7.39 -11.31
N LYS A 142 -1.52 -8.26 -10.45
CA LYS A 142 -2.61 -9.19 -10.79
C LYS A 142 -3.96 -8.75 -10.23
N PHE A 143 -3.96 -8.21 -9.03
CA PHE A 143 -5.17 -8.04 -8.22
C PHE A 143 -5.57 -6.57 -7.99
N ARG A 144 -4.85 -5.62 -8.59
CA ARG A 144 -5.16 -4.19 -8.55
C ARG A 144 -5.32 -3.63 -9.96
N ASN A 145 -6.33 -2.74 -10.18
CA ASN A 145 -6.54 -1.97 -11.42
C ASN A 145 -5.60 -0.76 -11.48
#